data_21203ca0d4d9cc4ae04f5c413604a616
#
_entry.id   21203ca0d4d9cc4ae04f5c413604a616
#
_cell.length_a   1.000
_cell.length_b   1.000
_cell.length_c   1.000
_cell.angle_alpha   90.00
_cell.angle_beta   90.00
_cell.angle_gamma   90.00
#
_symmetry.space_group_name_H-M   'P 1'
#
loop_
_entity.id
_entity.type
_entity.pdbx_description
1 polymer ?
#
loop_
_entity_poly.entity_id
_entity_poly.type
_entity_poly.pdbx_seq_one_letter_code
_entity_poly.pdbx_strand_id
1 'polypeptide(L)'
;MNGLARAKLMDKLMTVVFYCVAGFFILLLVSLALYVIGNGFRNFSFSLISFEGSGLGNLLFNTLYLVFLSLLVSVPLGVAAGIYMAEYAKAGRFTRFLRMCIETMSSLPSIVVGLFGYLVFIVMTGAQWNLFSGALAVSILSIPLIMTVTEDAFKSLPEGYKRGSLAMGATLWQTIYKVLLPACLPRIMTGVILAAGRGFGEAAALLYTAGMSTDISWSSWNLLSPTCPLNPFRPGETLALSIWAARTEALAANSAQLANLASAILMLLVLSFSLGARCLSSYLDTKSGGSK
;
A
#
# COMPACT_ATOMS: atom_id res chain seq x y z
N MET A 1 -43.55 -16.64 27.46
CA MET A 1 -42.48 -16.94 26.54
C MET A 1 -41.22 -17.12 27.34
N ASN A 2 -40.62 -18.32 27.36
CA ASN A 2 -39.45 -18.63 28.17
C ASN A 2 -38.26 -17.73 27.75
N GLY A 3 -37.46 -17.24 28.72
CA GLY A 3 -36.35 -16.34 28.48
C GLY A 3 -35.39 -16.81 27.34
N LEU A 4 -35.24 -18.14 27.25
CA LEU A 4 -34.46 -18.79 26.16
C LEU A 4 -35.04 -18.57 24.74
N ALA A 5 -36.37 -18.53 24.61
CA ALA A 5 -37.04 -18.31 23.31
C ALA A 5 -36.87 -16.84 22.86
N ARG A 6 -36.91 -15.88 23.82
CA ARG A 6 -36.60 -14.47 23.56
C ARG A 6 -35.15 -14.26 23.16
N ALA A 7 -34.20 -14.91 23.86
CA ALA A 7 -32.78 -14.83 23.55
C ALA A 7 -32.50 -15.34 22.13
N LYS A 8 -33.04 -16.51 21.73
CA LYS A 8 -32.91 -17.07 20.38
C LYS A 8 -33.57 -16.20 19.30
N LEU A 9 -34.69 -15.54 19.61
CA LEU A 9 -35.35 -14.62 18.68
C LEU A 9 -34.49 -13.36 18.46
N MET A 10 -33.95 -12.79 19.54
CA MET A 10 -33.04 -11.63 19.48
C MET A 10 -31.78 -11.96 18.71
N ASP A 11 -31.17 -13.13 18.91
CA ASP A 11 -29.99 -13.59 18.18
C ASP A 11 -30.25 -13.68 16.67
N LYS A 12 -31.36 -14.31 16.27
CA LYS A 12 -31.78 -14.36 14.87
C LYS A 12 -32.01 -12.96 14.29
N LEU A 13 -32.68 -12.10 15.01
CA LEU A 13 -32.97 -10.73 14.58
C LEU A 13 -31.67 -9.93 14.39
N MET A 14 -30.75 -10.00 15.34
CA MET A 14 -29.44 -9.35 15.23
C MET A 14 -28.61 -9.93 14.08
N THR A 15 -28.65 -11.23 13.87
CA THR A 15 -27.98 -11.89 12.74
C THR A 15 -28.50 -11.34 11.40
N VAL A 16 -29.84 -11.21 11.24
CA VAL A 16 -30.44 -10.63 10.04
C VAL A 16 -30.01 -9.16 9.87
N VAL A 17 -30.05 -8.37 10.95
CA VAL A 17 -29.60 -6.96 10.91
C VAL A 17 -28.15 -6.87 10.44
N PHE A 18 -27.25 -7.69 10.98
CA PHE A 18 -25.84 -7.67 10.57
C PHE A 18 -25.67 -8.09 9.10
N TYR A 19 -26.41 -9.09 8.61
CA TYR A 19 -26.39 -9.45 7.17
C TYR A 19 -26.93 -8.32 6.29
N CYS A 20 -28.00 -7.63 6.71
CA CYS A 20 -28.52 -6.48 5.96
C CYS A 20 -27.50 -5.32 5.91
N VAL A 21 -26.86 -5.01 7.03
CA VAL A 21 -25.81 -3.98 7.09
C VAL A 21 -24.62 -4.37 6.21
N ALA A 22 -24.13 -5.60 6.32
CA ALA A 22 -23.04 -6.09 5.48
C ALA A 22 -23.41 -6.05 3.99
N GLY A 23 -24.62 -6.52 3.64
CA GLY A 23 -25.13 -6.47 2.26
C GLY A 23 -25.23 -5.05 1.71
N PHE A 24 -25.71 -4.11 2.53
CA PHE A 24 -25.78 -2.69 2.17
C PHE A 24 -24.39 -2.11 1.85
N PHE A 25 -23.38 -2.35 2.71
CA PHE A 25 -22.02 -1.86 2.47
C PHE A 25 -21.37 -2.50 1.23
N ILE A 26 -21.56 -3.80 1.02
CA ILE A 26 -21.06 -4.49 -0.18
C ILE A 26 -21.70 -3.90 -1.43
N LEU A 27 -23.03 -3.71 -1.43
CA LEU A 27 -23.76 -3.13 -2.56
C LEU A 27 -23.30 -1.69 -2.85
N LEU A 28 -23.10 -0.90 -1.81
CA LEU A 28 -22.58 0.47 -1.93
C LEU A 28 -21.18 0.49 -2.56
N LEU A 29 -20.25 -0.36 -2.08
CA LEU A 29 -18.91 -0.43 -2.64
C LEU A 29 -18.89 -0.92 -4.09
N VAL A 30 -19.68 -1.93 -4.41
CA VAL A 30 -19.81 -2.47 -5.79
C VAL A 30 -20.43 -1.42 -6.70
N SER A 31 -21.49 -0.74 -6.28
CA SER A 31 -22.14 0.31 -7.08
C SER A 31 -21.19 1.49 -7.35
N LEU A 32 -20.41 1.90 -6.35
CA LEU A 32 -19.40 2.95 -6.50
C LEU A 32 -18.31 2.54 -7.48
N ALA A 33 -17.79 1.30 -7.37
CA ALA A 33 -16.80 0.78 -8.28
C ALA A 33 -17.32 0.72 -9.73
N LEU A 34 -18.53 0.21 -9.93
CA LEU A 34 -19.17 0.16 -11.25
C LEU A 34 -19.44 1.56 -11.82
N TYR A 35 -19.84 2.50 -10.97
CA TYR A 35 -20.05 3.89 -11.39
C TYR A 35 -18.74 4.55 -11.85
N VAL A 36 -17.65 4.40 -11.09
CA VAL A 36 -16.32 4.97 -11.45
C VAL A 36 -15.80 4.34 -12.75
N ILE A 37 -15.87 3.02 -12.86
CA ILE A 37 -15.44 2.30 -14.07
C ILE A 37 -16.31 2.68 -15.26
N GLY A 38 -17.64 2.68 -15.09
CA GLY A 38 -18.58 3.03 -16.17
C GLY A 38 -18.38 4.45 -16.70
N ASN A 39 -18.23 5.44 -15.81
CA ASN A 39 -17.95 6.83 -16.21
C ASN A 39 -16.56 7.00 -16.85
N GLY A 40 -15.55 6.26 -16.37
CA GLY A 40 -14.22 6.33 -16.93
C GLY A 40 -14.15 5.84 -18.37
N PHE A 41 -14.87 4.77 -18.70
CA PHE A 41 -14.87 4.18 -20.04
C PHE A 41 -15.95 4.71 -20.97
N ARG A 42 -16.84 5.60 -20.52
CA ARG A 42 -17.96 6.12 -21.33
C ARG A 42 -17.49 6.85 -22.60
N ASN A 43 -16.37 7.58 -22.54
CA ASN A 43 -15.77 8.30 -23.67
C ASN A 43 -14.33 7.85 -23.90
N PHE A 44 -14.10 6.53 -23.85
CA PHE A 44 -12.78 5.96 -24.00
C PHE A 44 -12.24 6.17 -25.40
N SER A 45 -10.99 6.66 -25.51
CA SER A 45 -10.21 6.66 -26.74
C SER A 45 -8.82 6.08 -26.46
N PHE A 46 -8.35 5.19 -27.32
CA PHE A 46 -7.01 4.61 -27.21
C PHE A 46 -5.89 5.65 -27.24
N SER A 47 -6.12 6.80 -27.88
CA SER A 47 -5.16 7.91 -27.90
C SER A 47 -4.84 8.48 -26.52
N LEU A 48 -5.74 8.31 -25.52
CA LEU A 48 -5.53 8.74 -24.15
C LEU A 48 -4.54 7.85 -23.36
N ILE A 49 -4.31 6.60 -23.81
CA ILE A 49 -3.34 5.67 -23.18
C ILE A 49 -1.95 5.79 -23.87
N SER A 50 -1.65 6.93 -24.47
CA SER A 50 -0.33 7.11 -25.07
C SER A 50 0.77 7.18 -24.01
N PHE A 51 1.99 6.78 -24.40
CA PHE A 51 3.22 6.96 -23.63
C PHE A 51 3.98 8.23 -24.08
N GLU A 52 3.30 9.15 -24.75
CA GLU A 52 3.84 10.42 -25.21
C GLU A 52 3.14 11.59 -24.51
N GLY A 53 3.90 12.58 -24.10
CA GLY A 53 3.40 13.79 -23.47
C GLY A 53 2.62 13.51 -22.16
N SER A 54 1.43 14.07 -22.02
CA SER A 54 0.54 13.91 -20.87
C SER A 54 -0.33 12.64 -20.89
N GLY A 55 0.07 11.63 -21.66
CA GLY A 55 -0.69 10.38 -21.80
C GLY A 55 -0.75 9.57 -20.50
N LEU A 56 -1.88 8.87 -20.28
CA LEU A 56 -2.10 8.03 -19.10
C LEU A 56 -1.10 6.88 -18.96
N GLY A 57 -0.43 6.48 -20.04
CA GLY A 57 0.64 5.46 -20.00
C GLY A 57 1.82 5.88 -19.11
N ASN A 58 2.25 7.14 -19.21
CA ASN A 58 3.32 7.68 -18.36
C ASN A 58 2.89 7.77 -16.89
N LEU A 59 1.65 8.18 -16.63
CA LEU A 59 1.09 8.24 -15.28
C LEU A 59 0.98 6.85 -14.63
N LEU A 60 0.55 5.85 -15.41
CA LEU A 60 0.49 4.45 -14.96
C LEU A 60 1.88 3.93 -14.60
N PHE A 61 2.86 4.16 -15.49
CA PHE A 61 4.24 3.77 -15.24
C PHE A 61 4.80 4.42 -13.97
N ASN A 62 4.63 5.73 -13.81
CA ASN A 62 5.07 6.48 -12.63
C ASN A 62 4.43 5.93 -11.34
N THR A 63 3.13 5.59 -11.41
CA THR A 63 2.41 5.03 -10.26
C THR A 63 3.00 3.68 -9.83
N LEU A 64 3.22 2.77 -10.79
CA LEU A 64 3.82 1.47 -10.51
C LEU A 64 5.27 1.61 -10.02
N TYR A 65 6.05 2.46 -10.66
CA TYR A 65 7.45 2.68 -10.33
C TYR A 65 7.62 3.31 -8.94
N LEU A 66 6.82 4.31 -8.61
CA LEU A 66 6.83 4.94 -7.28
C LEU A 66 6.47 3.95 -6.18
N VAL A 67 5.41 3.16 -6.37
CA VAL A 67 5.01 2.13 -5.38
C VAL A 67 6.11 1.07 -5.24
N PHE A 68 6.73 0.65 -6.34
CA PHE A 68 7.87 -0.27 -6.29
C PHE A 68 9.04 0.31 -5.48
N LEU A 69 9.44 1.56 -5.72
CA LEU A 69 10.49 2.25 -4.95
C LEU A 69 10.12 2.38 -3.47
N SER A 70 8.87 2.71 -3.18
CA SER A 70 8.38 2.81 -1.80
C SER A 70 8.44 1.46 -1.08
N LEU A 71 8.02 0.36 -1.72
CA LEU A 71 8.10 -0.98 -1.15
C LEU A 71 9.55 -1.45 -0.98
N LEU A 72 10.45 -1.08 -1.88
CA LEU A 72 11.88 -1.41 -1.77
C LEU A 72 12.50 -0.87 -0.48
N VAL A 73 12.00 0.27 0.02
CA VAL A 73 12.44 0.88 1.28
C VAL A 73 11.61 0.37 2.46
N SER A 74 10.29 0.40 2.35
CA SER A 74 9.39 0.14 3.48
C SER A 74 9.33 -1.33 3.88
N VAL A 75 9.45 -2.28 2.94
CA VAL A 75 9.37 -3.72 3.26
C VAL A 75 10.56 -4.19 4.10
N PRO A 76 11.82 -3.96 3.71
CA PRO A 76 12.95 -4.38 4.54
C PRO A 76 12.93 -3.74 5.92
N LEU A 77 12.66 -2.43 6.00
CA LEU A 77 12.63 -1.71 7.28
C LEU A 77 11.45 -2.14 8.16
N GLY A 78 10.26 -2.25 7.59
CA GLY A 78 9.06 -2.66 8.32
C GLY A 78 9.15 -4.11 8.81
N VAL A 79 9.62 -5.03 7.99
CA VAL A 79 9.82 -6.44 8.38
C VAL A 79 10.90 -6.55 9.46
N ALA A 80 12.04 -5.89 9.30
CA ALA A 80 13.09 -5.91 10.32
C ALA A 80 12.61 -5.34 11.66
N ALA A 81 11.87 -4.22 11.64
CA ALA A 81 11.28 -3.62 12.82
C ALA A 81 10.22 -4.54 13.48
N GLY A 82 9.37 -5.19 12.68
CA GLY A 82 8.38 -6.15 13.17
C GLY A 82 9.01 -7.37 13.84
N ILE A 83 10.04 -7.94 13.22
CA ILE A 83 10.83 -9.05 13.82
C ILE A 83 11.46 -8.61 15.14
N TYR A 84 12.07 -7.42 15.17
CA TYR A 84 12.65 -6.89 16.40
C TYR A 84 11.61 -6.77 17.51
N MET A 85 10.44 -6.23 17.22
CA MET A 85 9.37 -6.07 18.21
C MET A 85 8.76 -7.40 18.68
N ALA A 86 8.74 -8.42 17.81
CA ALA A 86 8.20 -9.73 18.15
C ALA A 86 9.18 -10.58 18.97
N GLU A 87 10.47 -10.61 18.60
CA GLU A 87 11.43 -11.61 19.08
C GLU A 87 12.51 -11.05 20.02
N TYR A 88 12.89 -9.77 19.86
CA TYR A 88 13.99 -9.16 20.62
C TYR A 88 13.53 -8.14 21.67
N ALA A 89 12.41 -7.47 21.44
CA ALA A 89 11.94 -6.39 22.33
C ALA A 89 11.45 -6.96 23.66
N LYS A 90 12.16 -6.64 24.74
CA LYS A 90 11.74 -7.00 26.09
C LYS A 90 10.68 -6.03 26.60
N ALA A 91 9.75 -6.52 27.41
CA ALA A 91 8.76 -5.67 28.08
C ALA A 91 9.48 -4.58 28.92
N GLY A 92 9.31 -3.30 28.55
CA GLY A 92 9.99 -2.20 29.22
C GLY A 92 9.54 -0.82 28.73
N ARG A 93 10.12 0.23 29.33
CA ARG A 93 9.78 1.63 28.96
C ARG A 93 10.16 1.95 27.52
N PHE A 94 11.29 1.43 27.03
CA PHE A 94 11.76 1.65 25.67
C PHE A 94 10.83 1.02 24.63
N THR A 95 10.42 -0.22 24.83
CA THR A 95 9.47 -0.90 23.92
C THR A 95 8.12 -0.19 23.88
N ARG A 96 7.65 0.31 25.04
CA ARG A 96 6.43 1.11 25.11
C ARG A 96 6.58 2.43 24.36
N PHE A 97 7.72 3.09 24.45
CA PHE A 97 8.02 4.31 23.69
C PHE A 97 8.02 4.03 22.17
N LEU A 98 8.70 2.97 21.72
CA LEU A 98 8.69 2.60 20.30
C LEU A 98 7.28 2.34 19.79
N ARG A 99 6.45 1.61 20.57
CA ARG A 99 5.05 1.35 20.18
C ARG A 99 4.25 2.64 20.04
N MET A 100 4.41 3.56 20.98
CA MET A 100 3.78 4.88 20.89
C MET A 100 4.23 5.66 19.65
N CYS A 101 5.52 5.62 19.30
CA CYS A 101 6.02 6.24 18.06
C CYS A 101 5.36 5.63 16.81
N ILE A 102 5.22 4.31 16.74
CA ILE A 102 4.62 3.60 15.62
C ILE A 102 3.13 3.95 15.49
N GLU A 103 2.39 3.94 16.59
CA GLU A 103 0.99 4.31 16.63
C GLU A 103 0.79 5.77 16.20
N THR A 104 1.67 6.68 16.66
CA THR A 104 1.66 8.08 16.24
C THR A 104 1.93 8.21 14.74
N MET A 105 2.97 7.55 14.20
CA MET A 105 3.26 7.57 12.77
C MET A 105 2.11 7.02 11.93
N SER A 106 1.44 5.97 12.40
CA SER A 106 0.29 5.36 11.73
C SER A 106 -0.92 6.30 11.66
N SER A 107 -1.06 7.23 12.61
CA SER A 107 -2.18 8.18 12.71
C SER A 107 -1.94 9.52 12.01
N LEU A 108 -0.71 9.77 11.50
CA LEU A 108 -0.40 11.04 10.84
C LEU A 108 -1.19 11.21 9.54
N PRO A 109 -1.80 12.39 9.30
CA PRO A 109 -2.36 12.72 7.99
C PRO A 109 -1.27 12.71 6.91
N SER A 110 -1.55 12.12 5.74
CA SER A 110 -0.55 11.99 4.66
C SER A 110 -0.04 13.34 4.15
N ILE A 111 -0.86 14.38 4.20
CA ILE A 111 -0.44 15.73 3.83
C ILE A 111 0.68 16.26 4.76
N VAL A 112 0.62 15.95 6.06
CA VAL A 112 1.65 16.33 7.03
C VAL A 112 2.96 15.60 6.73
N VAL A 113 2.88 14.30 6.39
CA VAL A 113 4.04 13.52 5.98
C VAL A 113 4.62 14.05 4.66
N GLY A 114 3.79 14.49 3.74
CA GLY A 114 4.21 15.16 2.50
C GLY A 114 4.97 16.45 2.74
N LEU A 115 4.45 17.33 3.62
CA LEU A 115 5.13 18.56 4.00
C LEU A 115 6.46 18.30 4.73
N PHE A 116 6.49 17.31 5.62
CA PHE A 116 7.74 16.87 6.25
C PHE A 116 8.73 16.35 5.21
N GLY A 117 8.27 15.52 4.27
CA GLY A 117 9.08 15.01 3.17
C GLY A 117 9.62 16.12 2.29
N TYR A 118 8.81 17.15 2.00
CA TYR A 118 9.27 18.34 1.28
C TYR A 118 10.40 19.05 2.00
N LEU A 119 10.23 19.31 3.29
CA LEU A 119 11.28 20.01 4.07
C LEU A 119 12.56 19.20 4.15
N VAL A 120 12.47 17.90 4.44
CA VAL A 120 13.65 17.05 4.70
C VAL A 120 14.29 16.56 3.40
N PHE A 121 13.52 16.09 2.43
CA PHE A 121 14.06 15.44 1.24
C PHE A 121 14.30 16.39 0.07
N ILE A 122 13.71 17.59 0.08
CA ILE A 122 13.84 18.57 -1.00
C ILE A 122 14.57 19.81 -0.49
N VAL A 123 14.02 20.53 0.49
CA VAL A 123 14.59 21.80 0.92
C VAL A 123 15.98 21.61 1.60
N MET A 124 16.08 20.67 2.56
CA MET A 124 17.34 20.45 3.29
C MET A 124 18.45 19.83 2.44
N THR A 125 18.07 19.04 1.42
CA THR A 125 19.05 18.42 0.51
C THR A 125 19.39 19.29 -0.70
N GLY A 126 18.60 20.34 -0.97
CA GLY A 126 18.70 21.14 -2.18
C GLY A 126 18.24 20.41 -3.44
N ALA A 127 17.58 19.28 -3.31
CA ALA A 127 17.04 18.52 -4.43
C ALA A 127 15.81 19.21 -5.03
N GLN A 128 15.48 18.85 -6.28
CA GLN A 128 14.18 19.18 -6.89
C GLN A 128 13.15 18.10 -6.55
N TRP A 129 11.86 18.36 -6.85
CA TRP A 129 10.82 17.34 -6.78
C TRP A 129 11.22 16.10 -7.58
N ASN A 130 11.08 14.94 -6.98
CA ASN A 130 11.48 13.69 -7.62
C ASN A 130 10.71 12.49 -7.06
N LEU A 131 10.63 11.42 -7.86
CA LEU A 131 9.94 10.19 -7.49
C LEU A 131 10.55 9.49 -6.28
N PHE A 132 11.86 9.60 -6.07
CA PHE A 132 12.51 8.99 -4.91
C PHE A 132 12.09 9.64 -3.59
N SER A 133 12.04 10.98 -3.54
CA SER A 133 11.51 11.72 -2.38
C SER A 133 10.04 11.37 -2.12
N GLY A 134 9.24 11.23 -3.19
CA GLY A 134 7.86 10.73 -3.11
C GLY A 134 7.79 9.32 -2.53
N ALA A 135 8.63 8.41 -3.02
CA ALA A 135 8.70 7.04 -2.52
C ALA A 135 9.12 6.97 -1.05
N LEU A 136 10.04 7.81 -0.59
CA LEU A 136 10.41 7.92 0.82
C LEU A 136 9.24 8.41 1.68
N ALA A 137 8.50 9.43 1.23
CA ALA A 137 7.33 9.92 1.94
C ALA A 137 6.24 8.83 2.07
N VAL A 138 5.94 8.10 1.00
CA VAL A 138 5.01 6.96 1.03
C VAL A 138 5.55 5.82 1.90
N SER A 139 6.88 5.60 1.93
CA SER A 139 7.51 4.59 2.79
C SER A 139 7.29 4.88 4.27
N ILE A 140 7.38 6.15 4.69
CA ILE A 140 7.10 6.56 6.07
C ILE A 140 5.69 6.15 6.50
N LEU A 141 4.71 6.27 5.61
CA LEU A 141 3.32 5.85 5.86
C LEU A 141 3.14 4.33 5.86
N SER A 142 3.97 3.59 5.13
CA SER A 142 3.85 2.15 4.93
C SER A 142 4.60 1.34 5.97
N ILE A 143 5.72 1.85 6.52
CA ILE A 143 6.55 1.15 7.52
C ILE A 143 5.75 0.71 8.76
N PRO A 144 4.93 1.56 9.42
CA PRO A 144 4.17 1.16 10.59
C PRO A 144 3.20 0.00 10.29
N LEU A 145 2.55 0.02 9.13
CA LEU A 145 1.63 -1.02 8.71
C LEU A 145 2.34 -2.37 8.52
N ILE A 146 3.44 -2.39 7.76
CA ILE A 146 4.21 -3.61 7.50
C ILE A 146 4.80 -4.16 8.80
N MET A 147 5.31 -3.27 9.65
CA MET A 147 5.86 -3.63 10.97
C MET A 147 4.80 -4.31 11.85
N THR A 148 3.62 -3.70 12.00
CA THR A 148 2.54 -4.25 12.84
C THR A 148 2.08 -5.60 12.33
N VAL A 149 1.85 -5.74 11.00
CA VAL A 149 1.46 -7.02 10.40
C VAL A 149 2.55 -8.08 10.59
N THR A 150 3.83 -7.71 10.49
CA THR A 150 4.95 -8.63 10.72
C THR A 150 5.01 -9.06 12.18
N GLU A 151 4.91 -8.13 13.13
CA GLU A 151 4.88 -8.42 14.56
C GLU A 151 3.74 -9.39 14.90
N ASP A 152 2.52 -9.11 14.41
CA ASP A 152 1.34 -9.95 14.64
C ASP A 152 1.47 -11.32 13.98
N ALA A 153 2.09 -11.41 12.81
CA ALA A 153 2.36 -12.66 12.14
C ALA A 153 3.26 -13.57 13.00
N PHE A 154 4.36 -13.03 13.52
CA PHE A 154 5.28 -13.77 14.39
C PHE A 154 4.61 -14.19 15.70
N LYS A 155 3.88 -13.29 16.36
CA LYS A 155 3.19 -13.60 17.62
C LYS A 155 2.05 -14.61 17.49
N SER A 156 1.49 -14.75 16.30
CA SER A 156 0.41 -15.73 16.04
C SER A 156 0.91 -17.14 15.82
N LEU A 157 2.21 -17.35 15.61
CA LEU A 157 2.76 -18.69 15.46
C LEU A 157 2.71 -19.46 16.81
N PRO A 158 2.38 -20.75 16.77
CA PRO A 158 2.49 -21.61 17.95
C PRO A 158 3.93 -21.62 18.52
N GLU A 159 4.08 -21.47 19.82
CA GLU A 159 5.39 -21.47 20.47
C GLU A 159 6.23 -22.74 20.19
N GLY A 160 5.59 -23.84 19.82
CA GLY A 160 6.23 -25.09 19.45
C GLY A 160 7.26 -24.94 18.32
N TYR A 161 7.02 -24.06 17.35
CA TYR A 161 7.97 -23.77 16.28
C TYR A 161 9.30 -23.24 16.81
N LYS A 162 9.22 -22.25 17.70
CA LYS A 162 10.39 -21.62 18.32
C LYS A 162 11.10 -22.58 19.27
N ARG A 163 10.35 -23.18 20.21
CA ARG A 163 10.91 -24.09 21.22
C ARG A 163 11.53 -25.35 20.59
N GLY A 164 10.88 -25.93 19.57
CA GLY A 164 11.41 -27.10 18.86
C GLY A 164 12.73 -26.81 18.14
N SER A 165 12.81 -25.66 17.43
CA SER A 165 14.03 -25.26 16.75
C SER A 165 15.20 -25.01 17.73
N LEU A 166 14.93 -24.30 18.84
CA LEU A 166 15.95 -24.05 19.88
C LEU A 166 16.38 -25.34 20.58
N ALA A 167 15.48 -26.29 20.82
CA ALA A 167 15.81 -27.60 21.42
C ALA A 167 16.71 -28.45 20.53
N MET A 168 16.66 -28.26 19.20
CA MET A 168 17.59 -28.89 18.23
C MET A 168 18.95 -28.17 18.17
N GLY A 169 19.21 -27.19 19.03
CA GLY A 169 20.49 -26.47 19.09
C GLY A 169 20.62 -25.28 18.12
N ALA A 170 19.54 -24.87 17.45
CA ALA A 170 19.57 -23.70 16.59
C ALA A 170 19.69 -22.41 17.42
N THR A 171 20.41 -21.41 16.90
CA THR A 171 20.42 -20.06 17.48
C THR A 171 19.09 -19.34 17.23
N LEU A 172 18.79 -18.27 17.99
CA LEU A 172 17.58 -17.46 17.80
C LEU A 172 17.49 -16.93 16.36
N TRP A 173 18.61 -16.41 15.80
CA TRP A 173 18.64 -15.91 14.43
C TRP A 173 18.36 -17.01 13.40
N GLN A 174 18.95 -18.20 13.58
CA GLN A 174 18.67 -19.35 12.71
C GLN A 174 17.19 -19.76 12.77
N THR A 175 16.62 -19.76 13.97
CA THR A 175 15.20 -20.04 14.20
C THR A 175 14.32 -19.02 13.46
N ILE A 176 14.63 -17.71 13.59
CA ILE A 176 13.90 -16.64 12.90
C ILE A 176 13.95 -16.84 11.38
N TYR A 177 15.15 -16.93 10.81
CA TYR A 177 15.34 -16.94 9.36
C TYR A 177 14.88 -18.24 8.69
N LYS A 178 15.12 -19.40 9.34
CA LYS A 178 14.84 -20.72 8.73
C LYS A 178 13.48 -21.30 9.07
N VAL A 179 12.85 -20.87 10.18
CA VAL A 179 11.61 -21.48 10.68
C VAL A 179 10.48 -20.45 10.75
N LEU A 180 10.67 -19.37 11.51
CA LEU A 180 9.58 -18.43 11.79
C LEU A 180 9.24 -17.54 10.60
N LEU A 181 10.25 -16.94 9.95
CA LEU A 181 10.04 -16.05 8.80
C LEU A 181 9.37 -16.75 7.62
N PRO A 182 9.80 -17.95 7.18
CA PRO A 182 9.09 -18.68 6.14
C PRO A 182 7.64 -19.04 6.52
N ALA A 183 7.40 -19.41 7.79
CA ALA A 183 6.06 -19.70 8.27
C ALA A 183 5.15 -18.49 8.33
N CYS A 184 5.70 -17.28 8.56
CA CYS A 184 4.97 -16.00 8.59
C CYS A 184 4.82 -15.35 7.21
N LEU A 185 5.57 -15.80 6.21
CA LEU A 185 5.69 -15.12 4.91
C LEU A 185 4.33 -14.82 4.25
N PRO A 186 3.35 -15.73 4.20
CA PRO A 186 2.06 -15.43 3.58
C PRO A 186 1.33 -14.27 4.26
N ARG A 187 1.42 -14.19 5.59
CA ARG A 187 0.79 -13.14 6.37
C ARG A 187 1.51 -11.80 6.20
N ILE A 188 2.84 -11.80 6.17
CA ILE A 188 3.67 -10.61 5.86
C ILE A 188 3.35 -10.10 4.46
N MET A 189 3.23 -11.00 3.47
CA MET A 189 2.83 -10.63 2.11
C MET A 189 1.48 -9.92 2.05
N THR A 190 0.52 -10.32 2.90
CA THR A 190 -0.75 -9.59 3.01
C THR A 190 -0.54 -8.14 3.47
N GLY A 191 0.36 -7.90 4.43
CA GLY A 191 0.74 -6.54 4.85
C GLY A 191 1.39 -5.73 3.74
N VAL A 192 2.27 -6.35 2.96
CA VAL A 192 2.91 -5.71 1.80
C VAL A 192 1.88 -5.34 0.73
N ILE A 193 0.91 -6.21 0.48
CA ILE A 193 -0.20 -5.94 -0.46
C ILE A 193 -1.04 -4.74 -0.02
N LEU A 194 -1.37 -4.67 1.27
CA LEU A 194 -2.12 -3.54 1.83
C LEU A 194 -1.32 -2.24 1.74
N ALA A 195 -0.02 -2.28 2.01
CA ALA A 195 0.87 -1.13 1.86
C ALA A 195 0.97 -0.64 0.40
N ALA A 196 1.10 -1.57 -0.56
CA ALA A 196 1.08 -1.24 -1.98
C ALA A 196 -0.26 -0.63 -2.42
N GLY A 197 -1.38 -1.23 -1.99
CA GLY A 197 -2.72 -0.71 -2.27
C GLY A 197 -2.93 0.72 -1.79
N ARG A 198 -2.42 1.04 -0.59
CA ARG A 198 -2.39 2.41 -0.07
C ARG A 198 -1.51 3.32 -0.91
N GLY A 199 -0.33 2.86 -1.30
CA GLY A 199 0.63 3.62 -2.12
C GLY A 199 0.09 3.99 -3.50
N PHE A 200 -0.69 3.12 -4.14
CA PHE A 200 -1.34 3.43 -5.43
C PHE A 200 -2.32 4.60 -5.35
N GLY A 201 -3.03 4.74 -4.23
CA GLY A 201 -4.01 5.81 -4.03
C GLY A 201 -3.45 7.07 -3.39
N GLU A 202 -2.16 7.12 -3.05
CA GLU A 202 -1.57 8.28 -2.37
C GLU A 202 -1.40 9.46 -3.32
N ALA A 203 -1.97 10.59 -2.97
CA ALA A 203 -1.84 11.84 -3.71
C ALA A 203 -1.31 12.98 -2.82
N ALA A 204 -1.81 13.12 -1.59
CA ALA A 204 -1.52 14.24 -0.73
C ALA A 204 -0.03 14.37 -0.33
N ALA A 205 0.62 13.25 -0.02
CA ALA A 205 2.05 13.24 0.26
C ALA A 205 2.89 13.51 -1.00
N LEU A 206 2.43 13.03 -2.17
CA LEU A 206 3.14 13.15 -3.43
C LEU A 206 3.08 14.56 -4.02
N LEU A 207 2.02 15.31 -3.73
CA LEU A 207 1.86 16.69 -4.16
C LEU A 207 3.06 17.56 -3.79
N TYR A 208 3.64 17.32 -2.63
CA TYR A 208 4.79 18.07 -2.12
C TYR A 208 6.16 17.46 -2.44
N THR A 209 6.21 16.19 -2.86
CA THR A 209 7.48 15.45 -2.93
C THR A 209 7.82 14.93 -4.33
N ALA A 210 6.85 14.39 -5.08
CA ALA A 210 7.12 13.72 -6.37
C ALA A 210 7.14 14.68 -7.57
N GLY A 211 6.38 15.78 -7.48
CA GLY A 211 6.18 16.73 -8.59
C GLY A 211 5.12 16.27 -9.59
N MET A 212 4.81 17.14 -10.55
CA MET A 212 3.70 16.97 -11.50
C MET A 212 4.23 16.97 -12.95
N SER A 213 5.24 16.17 -13.25
CA SER A 213 5.78 16.04 -14.63
C SER A 213 5.45 14.69 -15.22
N THR A 214 5.04 14.73 -16.49
CA THR A 214 4.77 13.53 -17.31
C THR A 214 5.84 13.30 -18.37
N ASP A 215 6.89 14.11 -18.41
CA ASP A 215 7.94 14.06 -19.41
C ASP A 215 8.83 12.83 -19.24
N ILE A 216 8.58 11.82 -20.04
CA ILE A 216 9.37 10.59 -20.11
C ILE A 216 9.83 10.37 -21.56
N SER A 217 11.15 10.23 -21.76
CA SER A 217 11.72 9.83 -23.03
C SER A 217 11.99 8.33 -23.02
N TRP A 218 11.14 7.56 -23.68
CA TRP A 218 11.29 6.11 -23.81
C TRP A 218 12.42 5.67 -24.74
N SER A 219 13.00 6.62 -25.50
CA SER A 219 14.14 6.36 -26.39
C SER A 219 15.50 6.47 -25.67
N SER A 220 15.55 7.14 -24.50
CA SER A 220 16.79 7.36 -23.76
C SER A 220 16.84 6.51 -22.50
N TRP A 221 17.76 5.55 -22.44
CA TRP A 221 17.99 4.67 -21.29
C TRP A 221 19.19 5.11 -20.42
N ASN A 222 19.63 6.34 -20.57
CA ASN A 222 20.67 6.90 -19.71
C ASN A 222 20.08 7.28 -18.34
N LEU A 223 20.42 6.53 -17.30
CA LEU A 223 19.92 6.73 -15.92
C LEU A 223 20.20 8.13 -15.32
N LEU A 224 21.17 8.86 -15.88
CA LEU A 224 21.48 10.23 -15.47
C LEU A 224 20.63 11.28 -16.19
N SER A 225 19.91 10.90 -17.25
CA SER A 225 19.02 11.81 -17.96
C SER A 225 17.79 12.15 -17.10
N PRO A 226 17.40 13.43 -17.01
CA PRO A 226 16.20 13.82 -16.26
C PRO A 226 14.89 13.29 -16.87
N THR A 227 14.91 12.79 -18.11
CA THR A 227 13.74 12.22 -18.79
C THR A 227 13.76 10.69 -18.88
N CYS A 228 14.81 10.02 -18.34
CA CYS A 228 14.90 8.56 -18.37
C CYS A 228 13.78 7.92 -17.52
N PRO A 229 13.05 6.92 -18.04
CA PRO A 229 11.98 6.25 -17.30
C PRO A 229 12.40 5.72 -15.94
N LEU A 230 13.59 5.13 -15.85
CA LEU A 230 14.12 4.50 -14.63
C LEU A 230 14.92 5.42 -13.71
N ASN A 231 15.06 6.71 -14.04
CA ASN A 231 15.71 7.66 -13.15
C ASN A 231 14.78 7.99 -11.96
N PRO A 232 15.10 7.59 -10.72
CA PRO A 232 14.25 7.87 -9.56
C PRO A 232 14.29 9.34 -9.13
N PHE A 233 15.30 10.10 -9.57
CA PHE A 233 15.48 11.52 -9.23
C PHE A 233 14.82 12.47 -10.21
N ARG A 234 14.04 11.98 -11.17
CA ARG A 234 13.19 12.83 -12.00
C ARG A 234 11.86 13.14 -11.32
N PRO A 235 11.23 14.28 -11.61
CA PRO A 235 9.86 14.50 -11.20
C PRO A 235 8.93 13.52 -11.92
N GLY A 236 7.81 13.15 -11.26
CA GLY A 236 6.88 12.22 -11.86
C GLY A 236 5.49 12.31 -11.25
N GLU A 237 4.52 12.62 -12.10
CA GLU A 237 3.11 12.62 -11.73
C GLU A 237 2.55 11.20 -11.72
N THR A 238 1.74 10.87 -10.71
CA THR A 238 1.04 9.60 -10.58
C THR A 238 -0.43 9.72 -10.98
N LEU A 239 -1.12 8.59 -11.23
CA LEU A 239 -2.56 8.58 -11.52
C LEU A 239 -3.37 9.26 -10.42
N ALA A 240 -3.08 9.00 -9.15
CA ALA A 240 -3.79 9.61 -8.03
C ALA A 240 -3.60 11.14 -7.97
N LEU A 241 -2.36 11.60 -8.21
CA LEU A 241 -2.03 13.01 -8.24
C LEU A 241 -2.67 13.72 -9.44
N SER A 242 -2.66 13.09 -10.62
CA SER A 242 -3.33 13.58 -11.82
C SER A 242 -4.84 13.75 -11.65
N ILE A 243 -5.50 12.77 -11.00
CA ILE A 243 -6.93 12.87 -10.66
C ILE A 243 -7.18 14.08 -9.77
N TRP A 244 -6.34 14.28 -8.75
CA TRP A 244 -6.45 15.42 -7.84
C TRP A 244 -6.28 16.74 -8.61
N ALA A 245 -5.22 16.89 -9.39
CA ALA A 245 -4.92 18.10 -10.17
C ALA A 245 -6.03 18.43 -11.17
N ALA A 246 -6.50 17.45 -11.93
CA ALA A 246 -7.58 17.63 -12.90
C ALA A 246 -8.93 18.03 -12.27
N ARG A 247 -9.16 17.70 -10.99
CA ARG A 247 -10.38 18.08 -10.25
C ARG A 247 -10.27 19.42 -9.55
N THR A 248 -9.07 19.84 -9.14
CA THR A 248 -8.86 21.08 -8.40
C THR A 248 -8.50 22.25 -9.30
N GLU A 249 -7.68 22.02 -10.32
CA GLU A 249 -7.16 23.08 -11.17
C GLU A 249 -7.95 23.28 -12.47
N ALA A 250 -8.67 22.27 -12.95
CA ALA A 250 -9.60 22.28 -14.09
C ALA A 250 -9.14 23.13 -15.31
N LEU A 251 -7.84 23.20 -15.59
CA LEU A 251 -7.22 24.12 -16.53
C LEU A 251 -7.50 23.79 -18.01
N ALA A 252 -7.93 22.55 -18.32
CA ALA A 252 -8.19 22.12 -19.69
C ALA A 252 -9.64 21.64 -19.88
N ALA A 253 -10.20 21.87 -21.06
CA ALA A 253 -11.56 21.43 -21.42
C ALA A 253 -11.80 19.92 -21.25
N ASN A 254 -10.74 19.10 -21.38
CA ASN A 254 -10.81 17.63 -21.27
C ASN A 254 -10.37 17.09 -19.90
N SER A 255 -10.07 17.95 -18.90
CA SER A 255 -9.56 17.55 -17.60
C SER A 255 -10.49 16.57 -16.86
N ALA A 256 -11.79 16.79 -16.92
CA ALA A 256 -12.79 15.92 -16.30
C ALA A 256 -12.84 14.52 -16.95
N GLN A 257 -12.69 14.43 -18.27
CA GLN A 257 -12.65 13.14 -18.98
C GLN A 257 -11.38 12.36 -18.63
N LEU A 258 -10.23 13.04 -18.60
CA LEU A 258 -8.95 12.46 -18.22
C LEU A 258 -8.99 11.95 -16.78
N ALA A 259 -9.52 12.75 -15.84
CA ALA A 259 -9.69 12.35 -14.44
C ALA A 259 -10.61 11.14 -14.27
N ASN A 260 -11.71 11.05 -15.02
CA ASN A 260 -12.62 9.92 -14.96
C ASN A 260 -11.92 8.63 -15.45
N LEU A 261 -11.22 8.70 -16.57
CA LEU A 261 -10.48 7.56 -17.11
C LEU A 261 -9.31 7.14 -16.22
N ALA A 262 -8.54 8.11 -15.70
CA ALA A 262 -7.48 7.86 -14.72
C ALA A 262 -8.02 7.17 -13.44
N SER A 263 -9.19 7.61 -12.95
CA SER A 263 -9.85 7.00 -11.80
C SER A 263 -10.27 5.56 -12.07
N ALA A 264 -10.81 5.27 -13.26
CA ALA A 264 -11.18 3.90 -13.65
C ALA A 264 -9.95 3.00 -13.77
N ILE A 265 -8.87 3.48 -14.41
CA ILE A 265 -7.61 2.75 -14.53
C ILE A 265 -7.00 2.48 -13.15
N LEU A 266 -6.95 3.48 -12.28
CA LEU A 266 -6.44 3.33 -10.92
C LEU A 266 -7.26 2.30 -10.13
N MET A 267 -8.59 2.35 -10.22
CA MET A 267 -9.49 1.37 -9.58
C MET A 267 -9.20 -0.04 -10.07
N LEU A 268 -9.10 -0.24 -11.39
CA LEU A 268 -8.78 -1.54 -11.99
C LEU A 268 -7.38 -2.02 -11.60
N LEU A 269 -6.40 -1.12 -11.55
CA LEU A 269 -5.04 -1.45 -11.10
C LEU A 269 -5.04 -1.95 -9.65
N VAL A 270 -5.69 -1.23 -8.73
CA VAL A 270 -5.77 -1.63 -7.31
C VAL A 270 -6.53 -2.94 -7.14
N LEU A 271 -7.64 -3.13 -7.84
CA LEU A 271 -8.41 -4.37 -7.80
C LEU A 271 -7.61 -5.56 -8.35
N SER A 272 -7.02 -5.41 -9.54
CA SER A 272 -6.23 -6.48 -10.18
C SER A 272 -5.00 -6.85 -9.34
N PHE A 273 -4.30 -5.84 -8.79
CA PHE A 273 -3.17 -6.06 -7.89
C PHE A 273 -3.62 -6.80 -6.61
N SER A 274 -4.70 -6.35 -5.98
CA SER A 274 -5.21 -6.96 -4.75
C SER A 274 -5.68 -8.39 -4.96
N LEU A 275 -6.36 -8.68 -6.08
CA LEU A 275 -6.80 -10.04 -6.43
C LEU A 275 -5.60 -10.94 -6.77
N GLY A 276 -4.69 -10.49 -7.63
CA GLY A 276 -3.49 -11.24 -8.01
C GLY A 276 -2.61 -11.56 -6.80
N ALA A 277 -2.42 -10.60 -5.92
CA ALA A 277 -1.62 -10.76 -4.72
C ALA A 277 -2.30 -11.71 -3.70
N ARG A 278 -3.63 -11.70 -3.57
CA ARG A 278 -4.39 -12.68 -2.74
C ARG A 278 -4.28 -14.10 -3.31
N CYS A 279 -4.39 -14.25 -4.63
CA CYS A 279 -4.18 -15.55 -5.28
C CYS A 279 -2.78 -16.08 -5.03
N LEU A 280 -1.76 -15.23 -5.11
CA LEU A 280 -0.39 -15.61 -4.82
C LEU A 280 -0.19 -16.01 -3.35
N SER A 281 -0.72 -15.24 -2.40
CA SER A 281 -0.68 -15.56 -0.97
C SER A 281 -1.36 -16.91 -0.69
N SER A 282 -2.55 -17.14 -1.23
CA SER A 282 -3.27 -18.42 -1.08
C SER A 282 -2.50 -19.60 -1.69
N TYR A 283 -1.84 -19.41 -2.83
CA TYR A 283 -0.99 -20.44 -3.44
C TYR A 283 0.22 -20.78 -2.56
N LEU A 284 0.85 -19.77 -1.95
CA LEU A 284 1.96 -19.96 -1.03
C LEU A 284 1.52 -20.66 0.27
N ASP A 285 0.35 -20.35 0.81
CA ASP A 285 -0.24 -21.02 1.98
C ASP A 285 -0.45 -22.51 1.73
N THR A 286 -1.01 -22.88 0.58
CA THR A 286 -1.20 -24.31 0.23
C THR A 286 0.10 -25.06 0.06
N LYS A 287 1.15 -24.41 -0.45
CA LYS A 287 2.47 -25.03 -0.67
C LYS A 287 3.30 -25.14 0.61
N SER A 288 3.09 -24.27 1.59
CA SER A 288 3.80 -24.28 2.89
C SER A 288 3.23 -25.30 3.89
N GLY A 289 2.26 -26.15 3.47
CA GLY A 289 1.77 -27.27 4.27
C GLY A 289 0.76 -26.87 5.34
N GLY A 290 -0.01 -25.84 5.10
CA GLY A 290 -1.22 -25.52 5.88
C GLY A 290 -2.29 -26.58 5.71
N SER A 291 -2.05 -27.81 6.20
CA SER A 291 -3.09 -28.78 6.46
C SER A 291 -3.95 -28.27 7.60
N LYS A 292 -5.24 -28.10 7.30
CA LYS A 292 -6.30 -27.93 8.32
C LYS A 292 -6.31 -29.08 9.29
#